data_6cf0576ab1303f0ca4e750ff280bf846
#
_entry.id   6cf0576ab1303f0ca4e750ff280bf846
#
_cell.length_a   1.000
_cell.length_b   1.000
_cell.length_c   1.000
_cell.angle_alpha   90.00
_cell.angle_beta   90.00
_cell.angle_gamma   90.00
#
_symmetry.space_group_name_H-M   'P 1'
#
loop_
_entity.id
_entity.type
_entity.pdbx_description
1 polymer ?
#
loop_
_entity_poly.entity_id
_entity_poly.type
_entity_poly.pdbx_seq_one_letter_code
_entity_poly.pdbx_strand_id
1 'polypeptide(L)'
;VDGLPLAIELAAARAVLLSPTQLLERLSERFKLLSTGPRGNTDRQSTLRGLIRWSWDLLEPWEQGALAQLSVFRDGFFMEAAEDVLDLSVWPDAPWLLDVVGSLLDKSLLHRWEVQDRPRFGMYTSIQEYAAEKLGEESIQTGLRHARHFASFGSEAFLESLESHGGVVRRKALTVELENVLAGVEGGDVVGDAEAAAGCALAAAEVFRLQGPYSDGIAVLERVAGL
;
A
#
# COMPACT_ATOMS: atom_id res chain seq x y z
N VAL A 1 22.91 -11.09 -4.53
CA VAL A 1 21.66 -10.86 -3.74
C VAL A 1 21.87 -11.09 -2.24
N ASP A 2 23.11 -11.37 -1.80
CA ASP A 2 23.59 -11.43 -0.40
C ASP A 2 22.67 -12.19 0.60
N GLY A 3 21.89 -13.17 0.10
CA GLY A 3 20.98 -13.99 0.90
C GLY A 3 19.75 -13.23 1.46
N LEU A 4 19.45 -12.03 0.93
CA LEU A 4 18.23 -11.30 1.31
C LEU A 4 16.99 -11.97 0.67
N PRO A 5 16.00 -12.46 1.45
CA PRO A 5 14.84 -13.19 0.91
C PRO A 5 14.13 -12.43 -0.18
N LEU A 6 13.76 -11.16 0.06
CA LEU A 6 13.10 -10.31 -0.93
C LEU A 6 13.94 -10.13 -2.22
N ALA A 7 15.26 -10.01 -2.07
CA ALA A 7 16.16 -9.89 -3.24
C ALA A 7 16.16 -11.18 -4.07
N ILE A 8 16.06 -12.33 -3.42
CA ILE A 8 15.97 -13.65 -4.09
C ILE A 8 14.61 -13.77 -4.80
N GLU A 9 13.52 -13.38 -4.16
CA GLU A 9 12.16 -13.41 -4.74
C GLU A 9 12.07 -12.50 -5.98
N LEU A 10 12.55 -11.26 -5.89
CA LEU A 10 12.57 -10.31 -7.00
C LEU A 10 13.43 -10.82 -8.17
N ALA A 11 14.57 -11.46 -7.88
CA ALA A 11 15.41 -12.07 -8.91
C ALA A 11 14.74 -13.30 -9.52
N ALA A 12 14.15 -14.18 -8.70
CA ALA A 12 13.48 -15.40 -9.13
C ALA A 12 12.26 -15.10 -10.02
N ALA A 13 11.47 -14.09 -9.71
CA ALA A 13 10.34 -13.65 -10.54
C ALA A 13 10.77 -13.27 -11.98
N ARG A 14 12.03 -12.89 -12.17
CA ARG A 14 12.59 -12.58 -13.51
C ARG A 14 13.15 -13.81 -14.25
N ALA A 15 13.30 -14.95 -13.58
CA ALA A 15 13.75 -16.18 -14.22
C ALA A 15 12.75 -16.73 -15.26
N VAL A 16 11.52 -16.25 -15.25
CA VAL A 16 10.52 -16.51 -16.31
C VAL A 16 10.91 -15.84 -17.64
N LEU A 17 11.57 -14.67 -17.59
CA LEU A 17 11.91 -13.87 -18.76
C LEU A 17 13.41 -13.97 -19.15
N LEU A 18 14.28 -14.32 -18.22
CA LEU A 18 15.74 -14.31 -18.37
C LEU A 18 16.32 -15.64 -17.94
N SER A 19 17.30 -16.13 -18.70
CA SER A 19 18.08 -17.30 -18.25
C SER A 19 18.89 -16.97 -16.98
N PRO A 20 19.26 -17.95 -16.15
CA PRO A 20 20.08 -17.73 -14.96
C PRO A 20 21.38 -16.98 -15.26
N THR A 21 22.01 -17.26 -16.41
CA THR A 21 23.25 -16.60 -16.86
C THR A 21 23.00 -15.12 -17.17
N GLN A 22 21.94 -14.81 -17.93
CA GLN A 22 21.55 -13.42 -18.23
C GLN A 22 21.16 -12.65 -16.98
N LEU A 23 20.49 -13.32 -16.04
CA LEU A 23 20.12 -12.73 -14.75
C LEU A 23 21.38 -12.38 -13.95
N LEU A 24 22.34 -13.29 -13.87
CA LEU A 24 23.61 -13.09 -13.18
C LEU A 24 24.43 -11.95 -13.79
N GLU A 25 24.55 -11.90 -15.11
CA GLU A 25 25.26 -10.84 -15.82
C GLU A 25 24.65 -9.46 -15.51
N ARG A 26 23.33 -9.32 -15.67
CA ARG A 26 22.62 -8.06 -15.43
C ARG A 26 22.67 -7.62 -13.96
N LEU A 27 22.53 -8.54 -13.03
CA LEU A 27 22.70 -8.26 -11.60
C LEU A 27 24.16 -7.84 -11.29
N SER A 28 25.14 -8.55 -11.85
CA SER A 28 26.56 -8.26 -11.62
C SER A 28 26.98 -6.89 -12.15
N GLU A 29 26.50 -6.48 -13.32
CA GLU A 29 26.79 -5.16 -13.89
C GLU A 29 26.20 -4.03 -13.02
N ARG A 30 24.95 -4.17 -12.55
CA ARG A 30 24.31 -3.16 -11.70
C ARG A 30 24.90 -3.12 -10.29
N PHE A 31 25.29 -4.26 -9.71
CA PHE A 31 25.96 -4.30 -8.40
C PHE A 31 27.38 -3.73 -8.44
N LYS A 32 28.11 -3.85 -9.54
CA LYS A 32 29.39 -3.18 -9.71
C LYS A 32 29.28 -1.65 -9.67
N LEU A 33 28.18 -1.08 -10.20
CA LEU A 33 27.92 0.35 -10.16
C LEU A 33 27.52 0.86 -8.77
N LEU A 34 26.98 0.00 -7.91
CA LEU A 34 26.50 0.34 -6.56
C LEU A 34 27.54 0.05 -5.48
N SER A 35 28.58 -0.75 -5.77
CA SER A 35 29.59 -1.22 -4.80
C SER A 35 30.83 -0.33 -4.67
N THR A 36 30.80 0.91 -5.14
CA THR A 36 31.92 1.86 -5.05
C THR A 36 31.99 2.63 -3.72
N GLY A 37 31.30 2.16 -2.65
CA GLY A 37 31.30 2.74 -1.30
C GLY A 37 31.96 1.85 -0.23
N PRO A 38 32.29 2.38 0.97
CA PRO A 38 32.90 1.61 2.06
C PRO A 38 31.96 0.52 2.58
N ARG A 39 32.49 -0.69 2.77
CA ARG A 39 31.76 -1.92 3.18
C ARG A 39 31.09 -1.78 4.54
N GLY A 40 29.75 -1.86 4.58
CA GLY A 40 28.96 -1.84 5.81
C GLY A 40 27.47 -2.11 5.56
N ASN A 41 26.63 -1.86 6.58
CA ASN A 41 25.18 -2.03 6.52
C ASN A 41 24.51 -1.23 5.37
N THR A 42 25.15 -0.16 4.91
CA THR A 42 24.84 0.66 3.75
C THR A 42 24.85 -0.13 2.43
N ASP A 43 25.69 -1.16 2.32
CA ASP A 43 25.86 -1.98 1.11
C ASP A 43 24.61 -2.86 0.85
N ARG A 44 24.00 -3.42 1.90
CA ARG A 44 22.80 -4.26 1.77
C ARG A 44 21.57 -3.47 1.37
N GLN A 45 21.39 -2.28 1.94
CA GLN A 45 20.27 -1.40 1.59
C GLN A 45 20.43 -0.85 0.16
N SER A 46 21.63 -0.48 -0.25
CA SER A 46 21.90 -0.03 -1.63
C SER A 46 21.68 -1.15 -2.64
N THR A 47 22.03 -2.40 -2.30
CA THR A 47 21.78 -3.58 -3.12
C THR A 47 20.28 -3.84 -3.28
N LEU A 48 19.50 -3.86 -2.18
CA LEU A 48 18.06 -4.07 -2.22
C LEU A 48 17.36 -2.96 -3.01
N ARG A 49 17.69 -1.70 -2.75
CA ARG A 49 17.14 -0.56 -3.48
C ARG A 49 17.46 -0.64 -4.99
N GLY A 50 18.67 -1.10 -5.34
CA GLY A 50 19.08 -1.33 -6.73
C GLY A 50 18.23 -2.39 -7.43
N LEU A 51 17.86 -3.46 -6.72
CA LEU A 51 16.97 -4.52 -7.24
C LEU A 51 15.52 -4.03 -7.40
N ILE A 52 15.00 -3.30 -6.41
CA ILE A 52 13.67 -2.70 -6.48
C ILE A 52 13.60 -1.75 -7.68
N ARG A 53 14.60 -0.87 -7.84
CA ARG A 53 14.70 0.03 -8.99
C ARG A 53 14.72 -0.74 -10.31
N TRP A 54 15.52 -1.81 -10.41
CA TRP A 54 15.56 -2.62 -11.62
C TRP A 54 14.20 -3.28 -11.91
N SER A 55 13.53 -3.80 -10.89
CA SER A 55 12.17 -4.34 -11.04
C SER A 55 11.17 -3.28 -11.48
N TRP A 56 11.26 -2.07 -10.93
CA TRP A 56 10.48 -0.91 -11.33
C TRP A 56 10.71 -0.52 -12.80
N ASP A 57 11.96 -0.45 -13.25
CA ASP A 57 12.33 -0.08 -14.61
C ASP A 57 11.83 -1.08 -15.68
N LEU A 58 11.40 -2.28 -15.27
CA LEU A 58 10.81 -3.32 -16.13
C LEU A 58 9.29 -3.33 -16.12
N LEU A 59 8.65 -2.45 -15.36
CA LEU A 59 7.20 -2.30 -15.33
C LEU A 59 6.71 -1.48 -16.52
N GLU A 60 5.52 -1.82 -16.98
CA GLU A 60 4.78 -0.98 -17.90
C GLU A 60 4.36 0.33 -17.19
N PRO A 61 4.14 1.44 -17.94
CA PRO A 61 3.81 2.72 -17.33
C PRO A 61 2.61 2.67 -16.38
N TRP A 62 1.54 1.95 -16.73
CA TRP A 62 0.37 1.76 -15.87
C TRP A 62 0.66 0.94 -14.61
N GLU A 63 1.57 -0.04 -14.69
CA GLU A 63 2.00 -0.81 -13.53
C GLU A 63 2.83 0.05 -12.55
N GLN A 64 3.69 0.92 -13.10
CA GLN A 64 4.44 1.89 -12.30
C GLN A 64 3.47 2.84 -11.58
N GLY A 65 2.49 3.38 -12.31
CA GLY A 65 1.45 4.24 -11.75
C GLY A 65 0.62 3.53 -10.68
N ALA A 66 0.17 2.30 -10.95
CA ALA A 66 -0.58 1.51 -9.99
C ALA A 66 0.25 1.22 -8.73
N LEU A 67 1.50 0.75 -8.87
CA LEU A 67 2.36 0.44 -7.73
C LEU A 67 2.66 1.69 -6.88
N ALA A 68 2.87 2.85 -7.53
CA ALA A 68 3.04 4.12 -6.84
C ALA A 68 1.79 4.48 -6.03
N GLN A 69 0.60 4.43 -6.65
CA GLN A 69 -0.66 4.75 -5.98
C GLN A 69 -0.97 3.78 -4.84
N LEU A 70 -0.70 2.47 -5.01
CA LEU A 70 -0.90 1.46 -3.96
C LEU A 70 -0.01 1.69 -2.73
N SER A 71 1.03 2.51 -2.81
CA SER A 71 1.92 2.80 -1.68
C SER A 71 1.25 3.57 -0.53
N VAL A 72 0.08 4.17 -0.76
CA VAL A 72 -0.66 4.92 0.27
C VAL A 72 -1.29 4.00 1.33
N PHE A 73 -1.55 2.73 0.98
CA PHE A 73 -2.16 1.77 1.90
C PHE A 73 -1.24 1.40 3.05
N ARG A 74 -1.80 1.27 4.25
CA ARG A 74 -1.13 0.79 5.45
C ARG A 74 -1.61 -0.62 5.78
N ASP A 75 -0.69 -1.52 6.11
CA ASP A 75 -0.99 -2.92 6.44
C ASP A 75 -1.81 -3.66 5.35
N GLY A 76 -1.64 -3.25 4.09
CA GLY A 76 -2.28 -3.84 2.92
C GLY A 76 -3.69 -3.34 2.62
N PHE A 77 -4.34 -3.97 1.64
CA PHE A 77 -5.65 -3.56 1.11
C PHE A 77 -6.44 -4.75 0.57
N PHE A 78 -7.75 -4.61 0.52
CA PHE A 78 -8.63 -5.47 -0.27
C PHE A 78 -8.84 -4.87 -1.67
N MET A 79 -9.28 -5.70 -2.62
CA MET A 79 -9.43 -5.28 -4.02
C MET A 79 -10.37 -4.09 -4.17
N GLU A 80 -11.45 -4.06 -3.41
CA GLU A 80 -12.43 -2.97 -3.47
C GLU A 80 -11.82 -1.61 -3.10
N ALA A 81 -10.89 -1.59 -2.14
CA ALA A 81 -10.16 -0.37 -1.80
C ALA A 81 -9.20 0.05 -2.93
N ALA A 82 -8.54 -0.91 -3.57
CA ALA A 82 -7.71 -0.61 -4.73
C ALA A 82 -8.53 -0.07 -5.91
N GLU A 83 -9.74 -0.58 -6.16
CA GLU A 83 -10.65 -0.10 -7.20
C GLU A 83 -11.07 1.36 -6.99
N ASP A 84 -11.28 1.78 -5.74
CA ASP A 84 -11.67 3.16 -5.41
C ASP A 84 -10.47 4.13 -5.36
N VAL A 85 -9.27 3.63 -5.10
CA VAL A 85 -8.07 4.48 -4.92
C VAL A 85 -7.26 4.64 -6.19
N LEU A 86 -7.15 3.58 -6.99
CA LEU A 86 -6.35 3.61 -8.21
C LEU A 86 -7.05 4.39 -9.32
N ASP A 87 -6.29 5.29 -9.94
CA ASP A 87 -6.70 5.99 -11.16
C ASP A 87 -5.66 5.71 -12.25
N LEU A 88 -6.05 4.90 -13.23
CA LEU A 88 -5.23 4.54 -14.38
C LEU A 88 -5.73 5.20 -15.67
N SER A 89 -6.62 6.18 -15.57
CA SER A 89 -7.28 6.84 -16.72
C SER A 89 -6.30 7.55 -17.65
N VAL A 90 -5.13 7.93 -17.16
CA VAL A 90 -4.06 8.54 -17.96
C VAL A 90 -3.38 7.55 -18.92
N TRP A 91 -3.62 6.24 -18.75
CA TRP A 91 -3.13 5.17 -19.61
C TRP A 91 -4.30 4.44 -20.28
N PRO A 92 -4.77 4.88 -21.46
CA PRO A 92 -5.94 4.29 -22.13
C PRO A 92 -5.78 2.81 -22.47
N ASP A 93 -4.53 2.35 -22.64
CA ASP A 93 -4.20 0.96 -22.95
C ASP A 93 -3.96 0.10 -21.69
N ALA A 94 -4.16 0.65 -20.49
CA ALA A 94 -4.02 -0.11 -19.25
C ALA A 94 -5.04 -1.27 -19.22
N PRO A 95 -4.63 -2.49 -18.87
CA PRO A 95 -5.55 -3.59 -18.67
C PRO A 95 -6.52 -3.33 -17.51
N TRP A 96 -7.48 -4.24 -17.33
CA TRP A 96 -8.35 -4.19 -16.16
C TRP A 96 -7.51 -4.24 -14.87
N LEU A 97 -7.94 -3.49 -13.85
CA LEU A 97 -7.20 -3.29 -12.60
C LEU A 97 -6.80 -4.60 -11.92
N LEU A 98 -7.69 -5.62 -11.95
CA LEU A 98 -7.39 -6.95 -11.42
C LEU A 98 -6.18 -7.60 -12.12
N ASP A 99 -6.05 -7.42 -13.45
CA ASP A 99 -4.92 -7.94 -14.22
C ASP A 99 -3.63 -7.19 -13.87
N VAL A 100 -3.72 -5.87 -13.63
CA VAL A 100 -2.56 -5.06 -13.19
C VAL A 100 -2.07 -5.52 -11.82
N VAL A 101 -2.98 -5.73 -10.85
CA VAL A 101 -2.64 -6.26 -9.51
C VAL A 101 -2.07 -7.69 -9.63
N GLY A 102 -2.66 -8.54 -10.47
CA GLY A 102 -2.16 -9.88 -10.77
C GLY A 102 -0.73 -9.85 -11.32
N SER A 103 -0.46 -8.98 -12.28
CA SER A 103 0.88 -8.80 -12.85
C SER A 103 1.91 -8.32 -11.80
N LEU A 104 1.53 -7.42 -10.91
CA LEU A 104 2.40 -6.97 -9.81
C LEU A 104 2.69 -8.09 -8.79
N LEU A 105 1.73 -8.98 -8.53
CA LEU A 105 1.92 -10.20 -7.73
C LEU A 105 2.90 -11.16 -8.40
N ASP A 106 2.72 -11.44 -9.70
CA ASP A 106 3.59 -12.34 -10.46
C ASP A 106 5.03 -11.81 -10.52
N LYS A 107 5.20 -10.49 -10.47
CA LYS A 107 6.49 -9.80 -10.42
C LYS A 107 7.06 -9.69 -9.00
N SER A 108 6.40 -10.27 -7.99
CA SER A 108 6.78 -10.21 -6.56
C SER A 108 6.92 -8.78 -6.00
N LEU A 109 6.20 -7.83 -6.57
CA LEU A 109 6.13 -6.45 -6.07
C LEU A 109 4.97 -6.26 -5.10
N LEU A 110 3.99 -7.14 -5.16
CA LEU A 110 2.95 -7.33 -4.17
C LEU A 110 3.05 -8.75 -3.61
N HIS A 111 2.53 -8.95 -2.41
CA HIS A 111 2.29 -10.25 -1.83
C HIS A 111 0.84 -10.37 -1.40
N ARG A 112 0.35 -11.60 -1.26
CA ARG A 112 -1.03 -11.91 -0.89
C ARG A 112 -1.06 -12.79 0.36
N TRP A 113 -2.02 -12.53 1.22
CA TRP A 113 -2.39 -13.41 2.33
C TRP A 113 -3.91 -13.43 2.49
N GLU A 114 -4.42 -14.26 3.37
CA GLU A 114 -5.86 -14.37 3.61
C GLU A 114 -6.23 -13.73 4.96
N VAL A 115 -7.29 -12.93 4.94
CA VAL A 115 -7.90 -12.34 6.13
C VAL A 115 -9.40 -12.58 6.05
N GLN A 116 -9.97 -13.30 7.01
CA GLN A 116 -11.40 -13.63 7.06
C GLN A 116 -11.90 -14.26 5.74
N ASP A 117 -11.18 -15.25 5.23
CA ASP A 117 -11.46 -15.97 3.97
C ASP A 117 -11.48 -15.07 2.72
N ARG A 118 -10.84 -13.89 2.80
CA ARG A 118 -10.72 -12.95 1.69
C ARG A 118 -9.25 -12.66 1.38
N PRO A 119 -8.86 -12.56 0.11
CA PRO A 119 -7.51 -12.19 -0.28
C PRO A 119 -7.24 -10.72 0.10
N ARG A 120 -6.14 -10.49 0.82
CA ARG A 120 -5.57 -9.18 1.13
C ARG A 120 -4.23 -9.06 0.45
N PHE A 121 -3.91 -7.88 -0.05
CA PHE A 121 -2.71 -7.59 -0.81
C PHE A 121 -1.88 -6.55 -0.08
N GLY A 122 -0.56 -6.57 -0.29
CA GLY A 122 0.32 -5.56 0.30
C GLY A 122 1.70 -5.57 -0.31
N MET A 123 2.51 -4.63 0.11
CA MET A 123 3.89 -4.48 -0.27
C MET A 123 4.81 -4.72 0.92
N TYR A 124 6.01 -5.24 0.65
CA TYR A 124 7.08 -5.13 1.64
C TYR A 124 7.49 -3.68 1.84
N THR A 125 7.82 -3.29 3.05
CA THR A 125 8.12 -1.90 3.43
C THR A 125 9.11 -1.22 2.48
N SER A 126 10.18 -1.93 2.08
CA SER A 126 11.19 -1.37 1.16
C SER A 126 10.65 -1.07 -0.24
N ILE A 127 9.68 -1.85 -0.72
CA ILE A 127 9.01 -1.61 -2.00
C ILE A 127 8.03 -0.44 -1.85
N GLN A 128 7.30 -0.41 -0.75
CA GLN A 128 6.33 0.65 -0.44
C GLN A 128 7.01 2.02 -0.34
N GLU A 129 8.12 2.11 0.40
CA GLU A 129 8.92 3.35 0.51
C GLU A 129 9.40 3.82 -0.87
N TYR A 130 9.93 2.89 -1.69
CA TYR A 130 10.38 3.21 -3.04
C TYR A 130 9.23 3.67 -3.94
N ALA A 131 8.08 3.00 -3.89
CA ALA A 131 6.89 3.34 -4.66
C ALA A 131 6.31 4.71 -4.23
N ALA A 132 6.28 4.99 -2.93
CA ALA A 132 5.83 6.27 -2.39
C ALA A 132 6.70 7.45 -2.88
N GLU A 133 8.03 7.28 -2.99
CA GLU A 133 8.91 8.29 -3.59
C GLU A 133 8.57 8.57 -5.07
N LYS A 134 7.99 7.58 -5.78
CA LYS A 134 7.61 7.71 -7.19
C LYS A 134 6.24 8.35 -7.40
N LEU A 135 5.40 8.35 -6.37
CA LEU A 135 4.06 8.92 -6.43
C LEU A 135 4.09 10.46 -6.65
N GLY A 136 5.08 11.15 -6.08
CA GLY A 136 5.31 12.58 -6.33
C GLY A 136 4.09 13.45 -6.05
N GLU A 137 3.76 14.36 -6.96
CA GLU A 137 2.64 15.30 -6.84
C GLU A 137 1.27 14.61 -6.86
N GLU A 138 1.16 13.42 -7.43
CA GLU A 138 -0.07 12.63 -7.44
C GLU A 138 -0.45 12.11 -6.05
N SER A 139 0.48 12.18 -5.08
CA SER A 139 0.28 11.76 -3.69
C SER A 139 -0.94 12.42 -3.04
N ILE A 140 -1.21 13.70 -3.36
CA ILE A 140 -2.35 14.47 -2.84
C ILE A 140 -3.67 13.85 -3.32
N GLN A 141 -3.81 13.62 -4.62
CA GLN A 141 -5.06 13.08 -5.19
C GLN A 141 -5.28 11.62 -4.80
N THR A 142 -4.22 10.82 -4.77
CA THR A 142 -4.29 9.42 -4.34
C THR A 142 -4.63 9.33 -2.84
N GLY A 143 -3.99 10.16 -2.00
CA GLY A 143 -4.31 10.26 -0.59
C GLY A 143 -5.77 10.69 -0.33
N LEU A 144 -6.31 11.59 -1.16
CA LEU A 144 -7.70 12.00 -1.08
C LEU A 144 -8.67 10.86 -1.42
N ARG A 145 -8.42 10.11 -2.49
CA ARG A 145 -9.23 8.92 -2.85
C ARG A 145 -9.17 7.88 -1.74
N HIS A 146 -7.99 7.63 -1.19
CA HIS A 146 -7.78 6.74 -0.05
C HIS A 146 -8.60 7.20 1.18
N ALA A 147 -8.46 8.45 1.58
CA ALA A 147 -9.20 8.99 2.73
C ALA A 147 -10.73 8.88 2.53
N ARG A 148 -11.24 9.21 1.34
CA ARG A 148 -12.68 9.11 1.02
C ARG A 148 -13.19 7.69 1.04
N HIS A 149 -12.41 6.71 0.54
CA HIS A 149 -12.77 5.30 0.63
C HIS A 149 -12.97 4.90 2.10
N PHE A 150 -11.96 5.16 2.94
CA PHE A 150 -11.99 4.75 4.35
C PHE A 150 -12.94 5.59 5.22
N ALA A 151 -13.25 6.83 4.84
CA ALA A 151 -14.26 7.64 5.49
C ALA A 151 -15.66 7.02 5.43
N SER A 152 -15.95 6.19 4.41
CA SER A 152 -17.21 5.46 4.30
C SER A 152 -17.52 4.57 5.50
N PHE A 153 -16.49 4.06 6.18
CA PHE A 153 -16.62 3.28 7.41
C PHE A 153 -17.04 4.11 8.64
N GLY A 154 -16.93 5.44 8.58
CA GLY A 154 -17.44 6.36 9.59
C GLY A 154 -18.83 6.91 9.29
N SER A 155 -19.46 6.50 8.19
CA SER A 155 -20.81 6.91 7.87
C SER A 155 -21.83 6.40 8.91
N GLU A 156 -22.88 7.17 9.18
CA GLU A 156 -23.93 6.78 10.12
C GLU A 156 -24.50 5.39 9.79
N ALA A 157 -24.82 5.16 8.52
CA ALA A 157 -25.34 3.87 8.06
C ALA A 157 -24.37 2.70 8.32
N PHE A 158 -23.07 2.89 8.14
CA PHE A 158 -22.11 1.84 8.42
C PHE A 158 -21.98 1.59 9.93
N LEU A 159 -21.87 2.65 10.73
CA LEU A 159 -21.75 2.54 12.19
C LEU A 159 -23.00 1.89 12.82
N GLU A 160 -24.21 2.25 12.40
CA GLU A 160 -25.44 1.58 12.82
C GLU A 160 -25.45 0.09 12.44
N SER A 161 -24.88 -0.23 11.27
CA SER A 161 -24.78 -1.61 10.81
C SER A 161 -23.94 -2.51 11.72
N LEU A 162 -23.01 -1.93 12.48
CA LEU A 162 -22.16 -2.67 13.44
C LEU A 162 -22.97 -3.25 14.61
N GLU A 163 -24.10 -2.64 14.95
CA GLU A 163 -25.00 -3.09 16.02
C GLU A 163 -26.11 -4.03 15.50
N SER A 164 -26.19 -4.25 14.19
CA SER A 164 -27.21 -5.09 13.56
C SER A 164 -26.75 -6.52 13.31
N HIS A 165 -27.62 -7.36 12.70
CA HIS A 165 -27.26 -8.72 12.31
C HIS A 165 -26.03 -8.72 11.40
N GLY A 166 -25.03 -9.56 11.73
CA GLY A 166 -23.72 -9.59 11.05
C GLY A 166 -22.73 -8.54 11.50
N GLY A 167 -23.07 -7.71 12.50
CA GLY A 167 -22.21 -6.64 13.03
C GLY A 167 -20.85 -7.14 13.53
N VAL A 168 -20.78 -8.35 14.09
CA VAL A 168 -19.49 -8.95 14.53
C VAL A 168 -18.50 -9.09 13.38
N VAL A 169 -18.97 -9.51 12.20
CA VAL A 169 -18.12 -9.66 11.01
C VAL A 169 -17.64 -8.28 10.53
N ARG A 170 -18.55 -7.31 10.49
CA ARG A 170 -18.21 -5.92 10.08
C ARG A 170 -17.24 -5.24 11.06
N ARG A 171 -17.41 -5.44 12.37
CA ARG A 171 -16.45 -4.93 13.40
C ARG A 171 -15.06 -5.52 13.20
N LYS A 172 -14.96 -6.83 12.93
CA LYS A 172 -13.68 -7.46 12.61
C LYS A 172 -13.06 -6.91 11.32
N ALA A 173 -13.87 -6.69 10.28
CA ALA A 173 -13.42 -6.10 9.05
C ALA A 173 -12.92 -4.66 9.26
N LEU A 174 -13.66 -3.83 10.02
CA LEU A 174 -13.23 -2.48 10.37
C LEU A 174 -11.91 -2.48 11.17
N THR A 175 -11.75 -3.42 12.10
CA THR A 175 -10.49 -3.56 12.86
C THR A 175 -9.29 -3.85 11.96
N VAL A 176 -9.47 -4.66 10.92
CA VAL A 176 -8.42 -4.97 9.95
C VAL A 176 -7.98 -3.74 9.17
N GLU A 177 -8.88 -2.77 8.99
CA GLU A 177 -8.62 -1.54 8.24
C GLU A 177 -8.13 -0.37 9.11
N LEU A 178 -7.92 -0.57 10.43
CA LEU A 178 -7.60 0.52 11.35
C LEU A 178 -6.41 1.37 10.89
N GLU A 179 -5.33 0.75 10.42
CA GLU A 179 -4.14 1.48 9.96
C GLU A 179 -4.42 2.34 8.71
N ASN A 180 -5.25 1.82 7.79
CA ASN A 180 -5.71 2.58 6.64
C ASN A 180 -6.65 3.72 7.04
N VAL A 181 -7.55 3.47 7.98
CA VAL A 181 -8.46 4.49 8.52
C VAL A 181 -7.66 5.62 9.20
N LEU A 182 -6.66 5.29 10.02
CA LEU A 182 -5.78 6.30 10.64
C LEU A 182 -4.98 7.09 9.60
N ALA A 183 -4.46 6.42 8.57
CA ALA A 183 -3.81 7.10 7.45
C ALA A 183 -4.79 8.00 6.67
N GLY A 184 -6.06 7.61 6.58
CA GLY A 184 -7.13 8.43 6.00
C GLY A 184 -7.43 9.71 6.78
N VAL A 185 -7.34 9.69 8.12
CA VAL A 185 -7.43 10.91 8.94
C VAL A 185 -6.29 11.88 8.58
N GLU A 186 -5.06 11.37 8.48
CA GLU A 186 -3.90 12.18 8.12
C GLU A 186 -4.00 12.73 6.69
N GLY A 187 -4.41 11.89 5.75
CA GLY A 187 -4.59 12.26 4.35
C GLY A 187 -5.66 13.33 4.15
N GLY A 188 -6.82 13.19 4.80
CA GLY A 188 -7.89 14.17 4.75
C GLY A 188 -7.48 15.53 5.33
N ASP A 189 -6.78 15.51 6.45
CA ASP A 189 -6.21 16.72 7.09
C ASP A 189 -5.25 17.46 6.14
N VAL A 190 -4.29 16.76 5.55
CA VAL A 190 -3.28 17.34 4.64
C VAL A 190 -3.90 18.00 3.41
N VAL A 191 -4.97 17.41 2.86
CA VAL A 191 -5.66 17.97 1.67
C VAL A 191 -6.80 18.93 2.01
N GLY A 192 -7.12 19.11 3.30
CA GLY A 192 -8.22 19.97 3.74
C GLY A 192 -9.60 19.40 3.45
N ASP A 193 -9.75 18.08 3.27
CA ASP A 193 -11.04 17.38 3.20
C ASP A 193 -11.51 16.98 4.60
N ALA A 194 -12.10 17.94 5.31
CA ALA A 194 -12.55 17.76 6.69
C ALA A 194 -13.62 16.66 6.81
N GLU A 195 -14.45 16.44 5.78
CA GLU A 195 -15.46 15.39 5.79
C GLU A 195 -14.82 14.01 5.74
N ALA A 196 -13.82 13.81 4.87
CA ALA A 196 -13.08 12.56 4.80
C ALA A 196 -12.30 12.30 6.10
N ALA A 197 -11.61 13.31 6.65
CA ALA A 197 -10.91 13.21 7.91
C ALA A 197 -11.86 12.84 9.07
N ALA A 198 -13.02 13.49 9.15
CA ALA A 198 -14.03 13.23 10.19
C ALA A 198 -14.61 11.80 10.07
N GLY A 199 -14.95 11.35 8.86
CA GLY A 199 -15.43 9.99 8.62
C GLY A 199 -14.40 8.95 9.06
N CYS A 200 -13.14 9.12 8.68
CA CYS A 200 -12.06 8.23 9.14
C CYS A 200 -11.89 8.28 10.67
N ALA A 201 -11.97 9.47 11.29
CA ALA A 201 -11.85 9.60 12.75
C ALA A 201 -12.98 8.89 13.50
N LEU A 202 -14.22 8.99 13.02
CA LEU A 202 -15.37 8.26 13.58
C LEU A 202 -15.19 6.74 13.47
N ALA A 203 -14.72 6.25 12.33
CA ALA A 203 -14.42 4.83 12.13
C ALA A 203 -13.31 4.33 13.09
N ALA A 204 -12.22 5.09 13.23
CA ALA A 204 -11.13 4.75 14.16
C ALA A 204 -11.61 4.76 15.62
N ALA A 205 -12.37 5.81 16.01
CA ALA A 205 -12.92 5.92 17.36
C ALA A 205 -13.81 4.72 17.72
N GLU A 206 -14.57 4.19 16.75
CA GLU A 206 -15.40 3.00 16.97
C GLU A 206 -14.54 1.75 17.23
N VAL A 207 -13.41 1.56 16.51
CA VAL A 207 -12.48 0.47 16.82
C VAL A 207 -11.92 0.60 18.22
N PHE A 208 -11.45 1.79 18.60
CA PHE A 208 -10.92 2.04 19.95
C PHE A 208 -11.98 1.92 21.05
N ARG A 209 -13.25 2.26 20.74
CA ARG A 209 -14.38 2.04 21.66
C ARG A 209 -14.60 0.55 21.95
N LEU A 210 -14.37 -0.31 20.97
CA LEU A 210 -14.59 -1.76 21.09
C LEU A 210 -13.41 -2.50 21.71
N GLN A 211 -12.17 -2.06 21.44
CA GLN A 211 -10.96 -2.81 21.79
C GLN A 211 -10.01 -2.03 22.71
N GLY A 212 -10.20 -0.72 22.86
CA GLY A 212 -9.25 0.17 23.53
C GLY A 212 -7.99 0.42 22.70
N PRO A 213 -7.07 1.26 23.19
CA PRO A 213 -7.30 2.15 24.33
C PRO A 213 -8.24 3.31 24.00
N TYR A 214 -9.17 3.64 24.87
CA TYR A 214 -10.13 4.72 24.68
C TYR A 214 -9.46 6.09 24.50
N SER A 215 -8.28 6.31 25.11
CA SER A 215 -7.49 7.53 24.99
C SER A 215 -7.15 7.85 23.54
N ASP A 216 -6.83 6.83 22.74
CA ASP A 216 -6.42 7.00 21.36
C ASP A 216 -7.61 7.38 20.47
N GLY A 217 -8.79 6.79 20.76
CA GLY A 217 -10.05 7.18 20.12
C GLY A 217 -10.41 8.65 20.40
N ILE A 218 -10.24 9.10 21.64
CA ILE A 218 -10.47 10.51 22.01
C ILE A 218 -9.46 11.41 21.28
N ALA A 219 -8.17 11.07 21.29
CA ALA A 219 -7.15 11.87 20.64
C ALA A 219 -7.37 12.02 19.13
N VAL A 220 -7.83 10.98 18.45
CA VAL A 220 -8.15 11.04 17.01
C VAL A 220 -9.33 11.98 16.74
N LEU A 221 -10.40 11.91 17.57
CA LEU A 221 -11.57 12.80 17.44
C LEU A 221 -11.22 14.27 17.76
N GLU A 222 -10.42 14.52 18.82
CA GLU A 222 -9.98 15.87 19.19
C GLU A 222 -9.12 16.52 18.10
N ARG A 223 -8.28 15.73 17.45
CA ARG A 223 -7.48 16.20 16.32
C ARG A 223 -8.34 16.75 15.18
N VAL A 224 -9.39 16.04 14.81
CA VAL A 224 -10.29 16.45 13.70
C VAL A 224 -11.23 17.57 14.13
N ALA A 225 -11.68 17.61 15.40
CA ALA A 225 -12.54 18.69 15.91
C ALA A 225 -11.82 20.04 15.99
N GLY A 226 -10.50 20.08 15.92
CA GLY A 226 -9.69 21.28 15.87
C GLY A 226 -9.41 21.81 14.45
N LEU A 227 -9.87 21.08 13.41
CA LEU A 227 -9.80 21.49 12.00
C LEU A 227 -11.01 22.35 11.62
#